data_08bded8ff485ea929976f552bd94af40
#
_entry.id   08bded8ff485ea929976f552bd94af40
#
_cell.length_a   1.000
_cell.length_b   1.000
_cell.length_c   1.000
_cell.angle_alpha   90.00
_cell.angle_beta   90.00
_cell.angle_gamma   90.00
#
_symmetry.space_group_name_H-M   'P 1'
#
loop_
_entity.id
_entity.type
_entity.pdbx_description
1 polymer ?
#
loop_
_entity_poly.entity_id
_entity_poly.type
_entity_poly.pdbx_seq_one_letter_code
_entity_poly.pdbx_strand_id
1 'polypeptide(L)'
;KENYVTYDDAEYVMFADTMATYPVRMDVEYFSIPVVSTVVRDYDRTFGVEVIDKGNNAIENLHYRLKSNTVTIKAGEMRADVLVHGFYDNIEATDSLGFQLRLVMDERLEMPLYGNSTKAVLMKSCPFDINNFTGYCVLTSMFLYQYSITGSYQKLVYTEKHPTQENMIICRNWIND
;
A
#
# COMPACT_ATOMS: atom_id res chain seq x y z
N LYS A 1 21.92 40.21 -8.63
CA LYS A 1 22.56 39.02 -8.02
C LYS A 1 21.47 38.02 -7.77
N GLU A 2 21.35 37.03 -8.64
CA GLU A 2 20.46 35.90 -8.43
C GLU A 2 21.01 35.08 -7.26
N ASN A 3 20.25 34.99 -6.19
CA ASN A 3 20.53 34.06 -5.11
C ASN A 3 20.18 32.65 -5.60
N TYR A 4 21.15 31.96 -6.19
CA TYR A 4 21.05 30.53 -6.35
C TYR A 4 21.02 29.91 -4.95
N VAL A 5 19.92 29.29 -4.58
CA VAL A 5 19.89 28.41 -3.43
C VAL A 5 20.82 27.25 -3.78
N THR A 6 22.01 27.26 -3.19
CA THR A 6 22.89 26.12 -3.28
C THR A 6 22.19 24.95 -2.64
N TYR A 7 21.85 23.95 -3.42
CA TYR A 7 21.33 22.67 -2.90
C TYR A 7 22.46 22.09 -2.03
N ASP A 8 22.25 22.13 -0.73
CA ASP A 8 23.13 21.45 0.20
C ASP A 8 22.93 19.96 -0.05
N ASP A 9 23.99 19.23 -0.42
CA ASP A 9 23.99 17.78 -0.65
C ASP A 9 23.74 17.00 0.66
N ALA A 10 22.89 17.52 1.53
CA ALA A 10 22.52 16.89 2.77
C ALA A 10 21.84 15.55 2.48
N GLU A 11 22.41 14.50 3.04
CA GLU A 11 21.82 13.17 3.00
C GLU A 11 20.72 13.06 4.04
N TYR A 12 19.54 12.75 3.58
CA TYR A 12 18.41 12.39 4.43
C TYR A 12 17.95 10.97 4.12
N VAL A 13 17.56 10.24 5.17
CA VAL A 13 17.00 8.90 5.07
C VAL A 13 15.66 8.88 5.81
N MET A 14 14.62 8.39 5.15
CA MET A 14 13.28 8.40 5.69
C MET A 14 12.44 7.26 5.12
N PHE A 15 11.31 6.96 5.75
CA PHE A 15 10.27 6.18 5.08
C PHE A 15 9.66 6.98 3.93
N ALA A 16 9.29 6.32 2.84
CA ALA A 16 8.69 7.00 1.69
C ALA A 16 7.36 7.68 2.04
N ASP A 17 6.62 7.09 2.99
CA ASP A 17 5.35 7.61 3.49
C ASP A 17 5.36 7.69 5.02
N THR A 18 4.77 8.74 5.58
CA THR A 18 4.60 8.88 7.03
C THR A 18 3.44 8.01 7.56
N MET A 19 2.51 7.64 6.68
CA MET A 19 1.44 6.67 6.93
C MET A 19 0.97 6.06 5.61
N ALA A 20 0.85 4.73 5.57
CA ALA A 20 0.31 4.01 4.43
C ALA A 20 -0.47 2.76 4.85
N THR A 21 -1.40 2.34 3.98
CA THR A 21 -2.14 1.08 4.14
C THR A 21 -1.49 0.00 3.28
N TYR A 22 -1.23 -1.16 3.89
CA TYR A 22 -0.59 -2.29 3.24
C TYR A 22 -1.54 -3.48 3.16
N PRO A 23 -1.79 -4.02 1.96
CA PRO A 23 -2.62 -5.20 1.81
C PRO A 23 -1.90 -6.44 2.35
N VAL A 24 -2.54 -7.12 3.28
CA VAL A 24 -2.13 -8.45 3.74
C VAL A 24 -2.89 -9.47 2.92
N ARG A 25 -2.17 -10.26 2.14
CA ARG A 25 -2.70 -11.24 1.21
C ARG A 25 -2.27 -12.65 1.63
N MET A 26 -3.14 -13.61 1.37
CA MET A 26 -2.86 -15.04 1.64
C MET A 26 -1.75 -15.60 0.75
N ASP A 27 -1.64 -15.09 -0.49
CA ASP A 27 -0.74 -15.56 -1.53
C ASP A 27 0.60 -14.78 -1.61
N VAL A 28 0.82 -13.82 -0.69
CA VAL A 28 2.03 -13.00 -0.65
C VAL A 28 2.65 -13.09 0.73
N GLU A 29 3.89 -13.57 0.79
CA GLU A 29 4.59 -13.80 2.07
C GLU A 29 4.93 -12.50 2.80
N TYR A 30 5.38 -11.48 2.06
CA TYR A 30 5.79 -10.19 2.63
C TYR A 30 5.21 -9.03 1.84
N PHE A 31 4.80 -7.97 2.52
CA PHE A 31 4.65 -6.66 1.91
C PHE A 31 5.86 -5.78 2.24
N SER A 32 6.05 -4.71 1.46
CA SER A 32 7.23 -3.84 1.53
C SER A 32 6.87 -2.47 2.06
N ILE A 33 7.62 -1.99 3.07
CA ILE A 33 7.58 -0.61 3.55
C ILE A 33 8.85 0.07 3.05
N PRO A 34 8.75 1.00 2.09
CA PRO A 34 9.93 1.57 1.46
C PRO A 34 10.63 2.60 2.34
N VAL A 35 11.96 2.51 2.36
CA VAL A 35 12.90 3.49 2.93
C VAL A 35 13.67 4.10 1.79
N VAL A 36 13.79 5.42 1.78
CA VAL A 36 14.42 6.18 0.70
C VAL A 36 15.53 7.08 1.25
N SER A 37 16.52 7.33 0.41
CA SER A 37 17.59 8.30 0.66
C SER A 37 17.56 9.40 -0.40
N THR A 38 17.92 10.61 -0.03
CA THR A 38 18.01 11.75 -0.96
C THR A 38 19.25 11.70 -1.85
N VAL A 39 20.26 10.88 -1.52
CA VAL A 39 21.52 10.79 -2.27
C VAL A 39 21.91 9.34 -2.52
N VAL A 40 22.62 9.11 -3.64
CA VAL A 40 23.29 7.85 -3.96
C VAL A 40 24.66 7.82 -3.26
N ARG A 41 25.04 6.64 -2.74
CA ARG A 41 26.39 6.38 -2.22
C ARG A 41 27.00 5.17 -2.92
N ASP A 42 28.28 5.09 -2.95
CA ASP A 42 29.08 3.98 -3.52
C ASP A 42 29.36 2.85 -2.51
N TYR A 43 28.69 2.90 -1.35
CA TYR A 43 28.76 1.90 -0.29
C TYR A 43 27.38 1.58 0.29
N ASP A 44 27.26 0.41 0.88
CA ASP A 44 26.04 -0.04 1.57
C ASP A 44 25.79 0.77 2.84
N ARG A 45 24.54 1.19 3.08
CA ARG A 45 24.09 1.92 4.27
C ARG A 45 23.04 1.11 4.99
N THR A 46 23.32 0.69 6.21
CA THR A 46 22.41 -0.13 7.02
C THR A 46 21.88 0.67 8.21
N PHE A 47 20.56 0.62 8.38
CA PHE A 47 19.85 1.33 9.45
C PHE A 47 19.06 0.32 10.27
N GLY A 48 18.94 0.57 11.59
CA GLY A 48 18.04 -0.19 12.46
C GLY A 48 16.58 0.16 12.16
N VAL A 49 15.70 -0.80 12.40
CA VAL A 49 14.24 -0.64 12.32
C VAL A 49 13.65 -1.11 13.63
N GLU A 50 12.94 -0.23 14.33
CA GLU A 50 12.31 -0.50 15.61
C GLU A 50 10.80 -0.30 15.52
N VAL A 51 10.06 -1.12 16.24
CA VAL A 51 8.62 -0.90 16.51
C VAL A 51 8.48 0.10 17.66
N ILE A 52 7.68 1.14 17.45
CA ILE A 52 7.33 2.09 18.51
C ILE A 52 6.19 1.51 19.33
N ASP A 53 6.38 1.30 20.64
CA ASP A 53 5.40 0.61 21.51
C ASP A 53 4.06 1.36 21.70
N LYS A 54 4.07 2.68 21.54
CA LYS A 54 2.88 3.52 21.80
C LYS A 54 2.03 3.73 20.55
N GLY A 55 0.71 3.63 20.72
CA GLY A 55 -0.25 3.98 19.66
C GLY A 55 -0.49 2.88 18.64
N ASN A 56 -0.05 1.66 18.93
CA ASN A 56 -0.29 0.47 18.11
C ASN A 56 -1.50 -0.30 18.64
N ASN A 57 -2.31 -0.82 17.73
CA ASN A 57 -3.32 -1.83 18.02
C ASN A 57 -3.04 -3.14 17.25
N ALA A 58 -2.11 -3.14 16.29
CA ALA A 58 -1.52 -4.36 15.77
C ALA A 58 -0.46 -4.88 16.73
N ILE A 59 -0.45 -6.18 17.00
CA ILE A 59 0.45 -6.86 17.92
C ILE A 59 1.46 -7.65 17.10
N GLU A 60 2.75 -7.44 17.39
CA GLU A 60 3.84 -8.19 16.77
C GLU A 60 3.74 -9.68 17.12
N ASN A 61 4.05 -10.55 16.18
CA ASN A 61 3.91 -12.01 16.21
C ASN A 61 2.45 -12.54 16.32
N LEU A 62 1.45 -11.66 16.35
CA LEU A 62 0.04 -12.02 16.22
C LEU A 62 -0.53 -11.53 14.88
N HIS A 63 -0.35 -10.27 14.55
CA HIS A 63 -0.91 -9.66 13.33
C HIS A 63 0.15 -9.43 12.25
N TYR A 64 1.41 -9.22 12.65
CA TYR A 64 2.55 -9.02 11.75
C TYR A 64 3.86 -9.47 12.38
N ARG A 65 4.90 -9.59 11.56
CA ARG A 65 6.28 -9.81 11.99
C ARG A 65 7.25 -9.19 11.00
N LEU A 66 8.23 -8.44 11.48
CA LEU A 66 9.33 -7.95 10.66
C LEU A 66 10.22 -9.11 10.22
N LYS A 67 10.63 -9.13 8.95
CA LYS A 67 11.61 -10.10 8.45
C LYS A 67 13.00 -9.86 9.04
N SER A 68 13.34 -8.59 9.27
CA SER A 68 14.59 -8.13 9.86
C SER A 68 14.36 -6.85 10.65
N ASN A 69 15.15 -6.63 11.68
CA ASN A 69 15.21 -5.37 12.43
C ASN A 69 16.20 -4.37 11.83
N THR A 70 16.66 -4.60 10.60
CA THR A 70 17.53 -3.69 9.83
C THR A 70 17.08 -3.60 8.39
N VAL A 71 17.40 -2.47 7.76
CA VAL A 71 17.22 -2.22 6.33
C VAL A 71 18.53 -1.70 5.73
N THR A 72 18.91 -2.22 4.57
CA THR A 72 20.17 -1.84 3.90
C THR A 72 19.88 -1.26 2.53
N ILE A 73 20.21 0.03 2.34
CA ILE A 73 20.25 0.65 1.02
C ILE A 73 21.61 0.31 0.41
N LYS A 74 21.59 -0.44 -0.68
CA LYS A 74 22.80 -0.92 -1.35
C LYS A 74 23.56 0.21 -2.04
N ALA A 75 24.86 -0.02 -2.25
CA ALA A 75 25.69 0.84 -3.06
C ALA A 75 25.03 1.09 -4.42
N GLY A 76 24.97 2.36 -4.86
CA GLY A 76 24.32 2.76 -6.09
C GLY A 76 22.80 2.94 -6.02
N GLU A 77 22.17 2.56 -4.91
CA GLU A 77 20.72 2.63 -4.72
C GLU A 77 20.31 3.81 -3.82
N MET A 78 19.07 4.25 -3.99
CA MET A 78 18.42 5.27 -3.16
C MET A 78 17.23 4.71 -2.37
N ARG A 79 16.97 3.43 -2.49
CA ARG A 79 15.81 2.78 -1.88
C ARG A 79 16.17 1.40 -1.35
N ALA A 80 15.52 1.04 -0.26
CA ALA A 80 15.43 -0.32 0.25
C ALA A 80 14.04 -0.55 0.86
N ASP A 81 13.67 -1.80 1.07
CA ASP A 81 12.37 -2.15 1.61
C ASP A 81 12.51 -2.88 2.95
N VAL A 82 11.76 -2.43 3.95
CA VAL A 82 11.48 -3.20 5.17
C VAL A 82 10.42 -4.22 4.82
N LEU A 83 10.76 -5.50 4.88
CA LEU A 83 9.83 -6.60 4.57
C LEU A 83 9.07 -7.02 5.83
N VAL A 84 7.75 -7.07 5.71
CA VAL A 84 6.83 -7.41 6.80
C VAL A 84 5.91 -8.55 6.38
N HIS A 85 5.92 -9.62 7.18
CA HIS A 85 4.93 -10.70 7.06
C HIS A 85 3.65 -10.31 7.80
N GLY A 86 2.51 -10.31 7.11
CA GLY A 86 1.20 -10.14 7.72
C GLY A 86 0.53 -11.50 7.94
N PHE A 87 0.02 -11.73 9.15
CA PHE A 87 -0.70 -12.99 9.46
C PHE A 87 -2.16 -12.87 9.02
N TYR A 88 -2.42 -13.23 7.78
CA TYR A 88 -3.71 -13.08 7.10
C TYR A 88 -4.90 -13.60 7.91
N ASP A 89 -4.78 -14.78 8.52
CA ASP A 89 -5.86 -15.42 9.27
C ASP A 89 -6.18 -14.74 10.60
N ASN A 90 -5.26 -13.92 11.10
CA ASN A 90 -5.41 -13.19 12.37
C ASN A 90 -5.91 -11.74 12.18
N ILE A 91 -6.25 -11.36 10.96
CA ILE A 91 -6.77 -10.02 10.61
C ILE A 91 -8.17 -10.19 10.07
N GLU A 92 -9.16 -9.51 10.67
CA GLU A 92 -10.51 -9.48 10.16
C GLU A 92 -10.66 -8.42 9.04
N ALA A 93 -11.62 -8.62 8.13
CA ALA A 93 -11.82 -7.71 6.99
C ALA A 93 -12.24 -6.29 7.42
N THR A 94 -12.82 -6.15 8.62
CA THR A 94 -13.28 -4.89 9.21
C THR A 94 -12.26 -4.26 10.16
N ASP A 95 -11.13 -4.95 10.42
CA ASP A 95 -10.10 -4.45 11.34
C ASP A 95 -9.38 -3.23 10.76
N SER A 96 -9.06 -2.28 11.63
CA SER A 96 -8.15 -1.18 11.36
C SER A 96 -6.93 -1.32 12.27
N LEU A 97 -6.10 -2.32 11.96
CA LEU A 97 -4.90 -2.63 12.72
C LEU A 97 -3.72 -1.82 12.21
N GLY A 98 -2.99 -1.18 13.10
CA GLY A 98 -1.82 -0.39 12.74
C GLY A 98 -0.69 -0.51 13.73
N PHE A 99 0.54 -0.38 13.24
CA PHE A 99 1.75 -0.30 14.02
C PHE A 99 2.66 0.80 13.47
N GLN A 100 3.59 1.25 14.30
CA GLN A 100 4.52 2.31 13.93
C GLN A 100 5.95 1.77 13.95
N LEU A 101 6.73 2.17 12.95
CA LEU A 101 8.15 1.89 12.84
C LEU A 101 8.95 3.18 12.93
N ARG A 102 10.17 3.06 13.44
CA ARG A 102 11.17 4.12 13.47
C ARG A 102 12.49 3.60 12.92
N LEU A 103 13.18 4.43 12.13
CA LEU A 103 14.57 4.20 11.75
C LEU A 103 15.50 4.59 12.90
N VAL A 104 16.45 3.73 13.22
CA VAL A 104 17.53 4.01 14.15
C VAL A 104 18.75 4.40 13.34
N MET A 105 19.10 5.67 13.39
CA MET A 105 20.17 6.28 12.58
C MET A 105 20.71 7.52 13.27
N ASP A 106 21.79 8.08 12.71
CA ASP A 106 22.34 9.38 13.13
C ASP A 106 21.29 10.49 12.90
N GLU A 107 21.09 11.37 13.87
CA GLU A 107 20.13 12.49 13.80
C GLU A 107 20.38 13.43 12.60
N ARG A 108 21.61 13.51 12.11
CA ARG A 108 21.96 14.30 10.92
C ARG A 108 21.33 13.79 9.63
N LEU A 109 20.92 12.50 9.60
CA LEU A 109 20.25 11.87 8.48
C LEU A 109 18.73 12.04 8.55
N GLU A 110 18.20 12.52 9.67
CA GLU A 110 16.77 12.72 9.87
C GLU A 110 16.31 13.98 9.15
N MET A 111 15.31 13.83 8.28
CA MET A 111 14.70 14.97 7.62
C MET A 111 13.74 15.69 8.57
N PRO A 112 13.99 17.00 8.89
CA PRO A 112 13.19 17.71 9.90
C PRO A 112 11.68 17.78 9.60
N LEU A 113 11.30 17.72 8.32
CA LEU A 113 9.90 17.85 7.90
C LEU A 113 9.10 16.53 8.04
N TYR A 114 9.74 15.38 7.75
CA TYR A 114 9.05 14.08 7.69
C TYR A 114 9.42 13.15 8.84
N GLY A 115 10.54 13.46 9.53
CA GLY A 115 11.03 12.61 10.62
C GLY A 115 11.56 11.26 10.15
N ASN A 116 11.69 10.35 11.10
CA ASN A 116 12.28 9.02 10.92
C ASN A 116 11.28 7.88 11.16
N SER A 117 9.98 8.16 11.21
CA SER A 117 8.95 7.18 11.55
C SER A 117 7.83 7.09 10.52
N THR A 118 7.16 5.94 10.49
CA THR A 118 5.99 5.69 9.65
C THR A 118 4.93 4.91 10.42
N LYS A 119 3.67 5.08 10.04
CA LYS A 119 2.55 4.25 10.51
C LYS A 119 2.08 3.33 9.38
N ALA A 120 2.20 2.03 9.60
CA ALA A 120 1.66 1.01 8.71
C ALA A 120 0.28 0.57 9.19
N VAL A 121 -0.72 0.63 8.31
CA VAL A 121 -2.06 0.12 8.55
C VAL A 121 -2.23 -1.18 7.76
N LEU A 122 -2.61 -2.25 8.44
CA LEU A 122 -2.85 -3.55 7.83
C LEU A 122 -4.28 -3.62 7.29
N MET A 123 -4.41 -4.09 6.07
CA MET A 123 -5.71 -4.30 5.43
C MET A 123 -5.77 -5.73 4.90
N LYS A 124 -6.72 -6.53 5.41
CA LYS A 124 -6.97 -7.86 4.85
C LYS A 124 -7.45 -7.72 3.41
N SER A 125 -6.73 -8.34 2.48
CA SER A 125 -7.06 -8.30 1.06
C SER A 125 -7.30 -9.70 0.55
N CYS A 126 -8.55 -9.98 0.15
CA CYS A 126 -8.91 -11.26 -0.44
C CYS A 126 -8.21 -11.44 -1.80
N PRO A 127 -7.86 -12.68 -2.18
CA PRO A 127 -7.42 -12.98 -3.52
C PRO A 127 -8.47 -12.52 -4.55
N PHE A 128 -8.00 -12.02 -5.69
CA PHE A 128 -8.90 -11.68 -6.78
C PHE A 128 -9.57 -12.96 -7.29
N ASP A 129 -10.90 -12.99 -7.27
CA ASP A 129 -11.70 -14.03 -7.90
C ASP A 129 -12.69 -13.37 -8.86
N ILE A 130 -12.53 -13.64 -10.14
CA ILE A 130 -13.41 -13.12 -11.21
C ILE A 130 -14.86 -13.52 -11.00
N ASN A 131 -15.14 -14.65 -10.30
CA ASN A 131 -16.50 -15.08 -10.01
C ASN A 131 -17.27 -14.11 -9.13
N ASN A 132 -16.58 -13.34 -8.30
CA ASN A 132 -17.17 -12.29 -7.46
C ASN A 132 -17.75 -11.13 -8.27
N PHE A 133 -17.40 -11.07 -9.56
CA PHE A 133 -17.84 -10.02 -10.49
C PHE A 133 -18.80 -10.54 -11.56
N THR A 134 -19.32 -11.76 -11.39
CA THR A 134 -20.26 -12.39 -12.34
C THR A 134 -21.65 -12.57 -11.72
N GLY A 135 -22.67 -12.57 -12.55
CA GLY A 135 -24.07 -12.70 -12.15
C GLY A 135 -24.88 -11.43 -12.34
N TYR A 136 -26.05 -11.40 -11.70
CA TYR A 136 -26.90 -10.22 -11.74
C TYR A 136 -26.39 -9.16 -10.78
N CYS A 137 -26.26 -7.92 -11.28
CA CYS A 137 -25.90 -6.77 -10.47
C CYS A 137 -26.72 -5.54 -10.87
N VAL A 138 -26.83 -4.58 -9.97
CA VAL A 138 -27.51 -3.31 -10.23
C VAL A 138 -26.45 -2.28 -10.64
N LEU A 139 -26.51 -1.88 -11.90
CA LEU A 139 -25.72 -0.74 -12.39
C LEU A 139 -26.41 0.56 -11.98
N THR A 140 -25.69 1.44 -11.29
CA THR A 140 -26.17 2.78 -10.92
C THR A 140 -25.38 3.83 -11.69
N SER A 141 -26.04 4.65 -12.50
CA SER A 141 -25.38 5.69 -13.28
C SER A 141 -26.34 6.81 -13.65
N MET A 142 -25.86 8.05 -13.51
CA MET A 142 -26.56 9.24 -14.02
C MET A 142 -26.81 9.18 -15.53
N PHE A 143 -25.92 8.53 -16.28
CA PHE A 143 -26.05 8.33 -17.72
C PHE A 143 -27.36 7.61 -18.09
N LEU A 144 -27.76 6.58 -17.33
CA LEU A 144 -29.01 5.84 -17.59
C LEU A 144 -30.24 6.74 -17.53
N TYR A 145 -30.27 7.66 -16.59
CA TYR A 145 -31.37 8.64 -16.43
C TYR A 145 -31.28 9.74 -17.47
N GLN A 146 -30.11 10.36 -17.63
CA GLN A 146 -29.90 11.53 -18.49
C GLN A 146 -30.22 11.25 -19.97
N TYR A 147 -29.92 10.04 -20.44
CA TYR A 147 -30.20 9.61 -21.82
C TYR A 147 -31.48 8.78 -21.96
N SER A 148 -32.33 8.78 -20.93
CA SER A 148 -33.63 8.12 -20.93
C SER A 148 -33.60 6.62 -21.27
N ILE A 149 -32.50 5.96 -20.95
CA ILE A 149 -32.31 4.53 -21.28
C ILE A 149 -33.27 3.67 -20.46
N THR A 150 -33.49 4.02 -19.18
CA THR A 150 -34.33 3.23 -18.27
C THR A 150 -35.37 4.07 -17.51
N GLY A 151 -35.36 5.42 -17.65
CA GLY A 151 -36.15 6.32 -16.80
C GLY A 151 -35.75 6.27 -15.31
N SER A 152 -34.63 5.62 -14.98
CA SER A 152 -34.12 5.44 -13.63
C SER A 152 -32.60 5.56 -13.63
N TYR A 153 -32.05 5.88 -12.46
CA TYR A 153 -30.57 5.85 -12.24
C TYR A 153 -30.01 4.42 -12.17
N GLN A 154 -30.88 3.41 -12.11
CA GLN A 154 -30.50 2.02 -11.88
C GLN A 154 -31.05 1.12 -12.98
N LYS A 155 -30.21 0.15 -13.38
CA LYS A 155 -30.58 -0.92 -14.30
C LYS A 155 -29.99 -2.26 -13.80
N LEU A 156 -30.82 -3.33 -13.87
CA LEU A 156 -30.32 -4.69 -13.66
C LEU A 156 -29.53 -5.12 -14.89
N VAL A 157 -28.28 -5.49 -14.68
CA VAL A 157 -27.38 -6.00 -15.72
C VAL A 157 -26.89 -7.39 -15.33
N TYR A 158 -26.46 -8.16 -16.30
CA TYR A 158 -25.84 -9.46 -16.09
C TYR A 158 -24.40 -9.43 -16.54
N THR A 159 -23.50 -9.89 -15.69
CA THR A 159 -22.07 -9.99 -16.00
C THR A 159 -21.63 -11.43 -16.05
N GLU A 160 -20.80 -11.79 -17.00
CA GLU A 160 -20.24 -13.12 -17.18
C GLU A 160 -18.75 -13.03 -17.50
N LYS A 161 -18.01 -14.12 -17.26
CA LYS A 161 -16.60 -14.20 -17.64
C LYS A 161 -16.45 -14.16 -19.15
N HIS A 162 -15.40 -13.44 -19.61
CA HIS A 162 -15.02 -13.53 -21.00
C HIS A 162 -14.51 -14.94 -21.32
N PRO A 163 -14.96 -15.57 -22.44
CA PRO A 163 -14.67 -16.98 -22.70
C PRO A 163 -13.20 -17.29 -22.98
N THR A 164 -12.41 -16.30 -23.44
CA THR A 164 -11.03 -16.50 -23.87
C THR A 164 -10.01 -15.54 -23.24
N GLN A 165 -10.48 -14.52 -22.51
CA GLN A 165 -9.57 -13.54 -21.89
C GLN A 165 -9.68 -13.62 -20.37
N GLU A 166 -8.54 -13.85 -19.72
CA GLU A 166 -8.47 -13.82 -18.27
C GLU A 166 -8.74 -12.42 -17.71
N ASN A 167 -9.32 -12.35 -16.52
CA ASN A 167 -9.60 -11.12 -15.80
C ASN A 167 -10.50 -10.11 -16.55
N MET A 168 -11.31 -10.59 -17.50
CA MET A 168 -12.29 -9.81 -18.23
C MET A 168 -13.70 -10.33 -18.01
N ILE A 169 -14.64 -9.42 -17.80
CA ILE A 169 -16.08 -9.72 -17.76
C ILE A 169 -16.78 -9.08 -18.93
N ILE A 170 -17.86 -9.72 -19.40
CA ILE A 170 -18.80 -9.17 -20.34
C ILE A 170 -20.02 -8.68 -19.56
N CYS A 171 -20.41 -7.44 -19.77
CA CYS A 171 -21.65 -6.91 -19.20
C CYS A 171 -22.74 -6.99 -20.26
N ARG A 172 -23.82 -7.75 -19.94
CA ARG A 172 -25.00 -7.89 -20.79
C ARG A 172 -26.10 -6.92 -20.36
N ASN A 173 -26.95 -6.55 -21.28
CA ASN A 173 -28.12 -5.69 -21.04
C ASN A 173 -27.74 -4.30 -20.50
N TRP A 174 -26.57 -3.78 -20.88
CA TRP A 174 -26.18 -2.45 -20.44
C TRP A 174 -27.06 -1.35 -21.07
N ILE A 175 -27.19 -1.34 -22.38
CA ILE A 175 -27.91 -0.29 -23.12
C ILE A 175 -29.18 -0.85 -23.75
N ASN A 176 -29.08 -1.98 -24.42
CA ASN A 176 -30.19 -2.65 -25.11
C ASN A 176 -30.45 -4.02 -24.46
N ASP A 177 -31.71 -4.44 -24.50
CA ASP A 177 -32.11 -5.78 -24.09
C ASP A 177 -31.69 -6.81 -25.14
#